data_818e7c1bdcffe24813f500d107c8bbaa
#
_entry.id   818e7c1bdcffe24813f500d107c8bbaa
#
_cell.length_a   1.000
_cell.length_b   1.000
_cell.length_c   1.000
_cell.angle_alpha   90.00
_cell.angle_beta   90.00
_cell.angle_gamma   90.00
#
_symmetry.space_group_name_H-M   'P 1'
#
loop_
_entity.id
_entity.type
_entity.pdbx_description
1 polymer ?
#
loop_
_entity_poly.entity_id
_entity_poly.type
_entity_poly.pdbx_seq_one_letter_code
_entity_poly.pdbx_strand_id
1 'polypeptide(L)'
;MPTVIPYVPQRITVHLGAPSASADNVTVSFSDYVKNVASSEIYPTWKESALRANILAIVSFALNRVYTEFYRSRGYDFDITSSTAYDQFFVRGRSFFSNVSRLVDELFNSYLRRPGFVEPLAAKFCNGTTVTCEGLSQWGSQALAQQGYNSTQILRSYYGDVEIVANAPVQDYMSSYPGTPLRRGSVGPNVVIIQTELNRISQNYPAIPKVSAVDGIFGAATENSVTAFQEIFNLNPDGVVGPATWYALVRLYTAVTSLSELRSQGQRFYTIAWNKGRPLVPGDRGIQVEHLQYMLRVLAAYISQIPSVAVDGIYGNASRSAVLAAQGYFSLPQTGTVDLTTWNEIYDQFAGIENASFRDLERFPYTSAVIGNTLPRNWYARSSTMTQFPGYDLATGGQDPVRQEVVR
;
A
#
# COMPACT_ATOMS: atom_id res chain seq x y z
N MET A 1 8.14 5.83 -5.74
CA MET A 1 6.93 5.85 -4.91
C MET A 1 7.29 6.17 -3.48
N PRO A 2 6.51 6.97 -2.77
CA PRO A 2 6.83 7.22 -1.38
C PRO A 2 6.77 5.91 -0.60
N THR A 3 7.83 5.61 0.13
CA THR A 3 7.83 4.55 1.14
C THR A 3 7.09 4.98 2.40
N VAL A 4 6.17 5.90 2.26
CA VAL A 4 5.44 6.53 3.34
C VAL A 4 4.12 5.78 3.53
N ILE A 5 3.67 5.69 4.75
CA ILE A 5 2.30 5.24 5.05
C ILE A 5 1.34 6.12 4.23
N PRO A 6 0.39 5.54 3.50
CA PRO A 6 -0.60 6.32 2.78
C PRO A 6 -1.30 7.30 3.71
N TYR A 7 -1.46 8.50 3.27
CA TYR A 7 -2.18 9.56 3.98
C TYR A 7 -3.31 10.09 3.11
N VAL A 8 -4.27 10.72 3.74
CA VAL A 8 -5.34 11.44 3.05
C VAL A 8 -4.89 12.88 2.84
N PRO A 9 -4.85 13.38 1.60
CA PRO A 9 -4.50 14.77 1.37
C PRO A 9 -5.61 15.69 1.89
N GLN A 10 -5.25 16.82 2.50
CA GLN A 10 -6.25 17.81 2.92
C GLN A 10 -7.05 18.35 1.71
N ARG A 11 -6.41 18.46 0.58
CA ARG A 11 -6.98 18.96 -0.67
C ARG A 11 -6.63 18.07 -1.85
N ILE A 12 -7.51 18.04 -2.84
CA ILE A 12 -7.31 17.31 -4.09
C ILE A 12 -7.61 18.25 -5.26
N THR A 13 -6.81 18.19 -6.30
CA THR A 13 -6.99 18.98 -7.53
C THR A 13 -7.65 18.12 -8.60
N VAL A 14 -8.82 18.56 -9.06
CA VAL A 14 -9.67 17.87 -10.04
C VAL A 14 -9.60 18.60 -11.36
N HIS A 15 -9.22 17.91 -12.43
CA HIS A 15 -9.32 18.39 -13.80
C HIS A 15 -10.72 18.16 -14.34
N LEU A 16 -11.38 19.23 -14.85
CA LEU A 16 -12.78 19.18 -15.26
C LEU A 16 -13.00 18.66 -16.68
N GLY A 17 -12.38 17.53 -17.01
CA GLY A 17 -12.48 16.93 -18.32
C GLY A 17 -11.65 15.65 -18.48
N ALA A 18 -11.43 15.25 -19.73
CA ALA A 18 -10.46 14.20 -20.07
C ALA A 18 -9.03 14.71 -19.79
N PRO A 19 -8.04 13.85 -19.48
CA PRO A 19 -6.70 14.30 -19.08
C PRO A 19 -6.02 15.27 -20.05
N SER A 20 -6.27 15.12 -21.34
CA SER A 20 -5.70 15.98 -22.40
C SER A 20 -6.62 17.13 -22.83
N ALA A 21 -7.78 17.27 -22.21
CA ALA A 21 -8.70 18.35 -22.57
C ALA A 21 -8.19 19.70 -22.04
N SER A 22 -8.48 20.76 -22.79
CA SER A 22 -8.30 22.13 -22.30
C SER A 22 -9.46 22.47 -21.36
N ALA A 23 -9.30 22.21 -20.06
CA ALA A 23 -10.32 22.40 -19.05
C ALA A 23 -9.70 22.95 -17.75
N ASP A 24 -10.55 23.55 -16.88
CA ASP A 24 -10.10 24.10 -15.61
C ASP A 24 -9.68 23.02 -14.62
N ASN A 25 -8.70 23.34 -13.78
CA ASN A 25 -8.39 22.59 -12.58
C ASN A 25 -9.05 23.26 -11.37
N VAL A 26 -9.72 22.47 -10.55
CA VAL A 26 -10.38 22.95 -9.33
C VAL A 26 -9.81 22.20 -8.12
N THR A 27 -9.31 22.96 -7.13
CA THR A 27 -8.81 22.39 -5.90
C THR A 27 -9.84 22.52 -4.79
N VAL A 28 -10.27 21.42 -4.22
CA VAL A 28 -11.28 21.33 -3.14
C VAL A 28 -10.71 20.57 -1.93
N SER A 29 -11.39 20.62 -0.78
CA SER A 29 -11.04 19.71 0.32
C SER A 29 -11.27 18.25 -0.12
N PHE A 30 -10.49 17.32 0.39
CA PHE A 30 -10.65 15.90 0.03
C PHE A 30 -12.03 15.38 0.46
N SER A 31 -12.54 15.80 1.63
CA SER A 31 -13.87 15.42 2.09
C SER A 31 -14.96 15.95 1.17
N ASP A 32 -14.86 17.22 0.72
CA ASP A 32 -15.84 17.80 -0.21
C ASP A 32 -15.79 17.13 -1.59
N TYR A 33 -14.61 16.73 -2.03
CA TYR A 33 -14.47 15.91 -3.23
C TYR A 33 -15.27 14.60 -3.11
N VAL A 34 -15.08 13.87 -2.01
CA VAL A 34 -15.80 12.61 -1.77
C VAL A 34 -17.31 12.84 -1.64
N LYS A 35 -17.75 13.89 -0.94
CA LYS A 35 -19.18 14.27 -0.84
C LYS A 35 -19.78 14.56 -2.22
N ASN A 36 -19.04 15.26 -3.05
CA ASN A 36 -19.44 15.61 -4.41
C ASN A 36 -19.63 14.37 -5.27
N VAL A 37 -18.60 13.53 -5.35
CA VAL A 37 -18.63 12.28 -6.13
C VAL A 37 -19.73 11.35 -5.61
N ALA A 38 -19.81 11.11 -4.30
CA ALA A 38 -20.84 10.24 -3.73
C ALA A 38 -22.26 10.78 -4.03
N SER A 39 -22.46 12.10 -3.90
CA SER A 39 -23.77 12.71 -4.24
C SER A 39 -24.05 12.70 -5.76
N SER A 40 -23.05 12.46 -6.60
CA SER A 40 -23.19 12.39 -8.06
C SER A 40 -23.40 10.95 -8.56
N GLU A 41 -22.88 9.97 -7.85
CA GLU A 41 -22.78 8.59 -8.30
C GLU A 41 -23.84 7.67 -7.67
N ILE A 42 -24.29 7.94 -6.44
CA ILE A 42 -25.18 7.06 -5.68
C ILE A 42 -26.41 7.79 -5.16
N TYR A 43 -27.50 7.04 -4.94
CA TYR A 43 -28.76 7.60 -4.49
C TYR A 43 -28.83 7.69 -2.96
N PRO A 44 -29.17 8.85 -2.39
CA PRO A 44 -29.23 9.05 -0.93
C PRO A 44 -30.27 8.16 -0.23
N THR A 45 -31.20 7.60 -0.98
CA THR A 45 -32.26 6.71 -0.47
C THR A 45 -31.84 5.25 -0.32
N TRP A 46 -30.61 4.91 -0.73
CA TRP A 46 -30.10 3.55 -0.59
C TRP A 46 -29.86 3.16 0.87
N LYS A 47 -29.77 1.85 1.11
CA LYS A 47 -29.41 1.32 2.44
C LYS A 47 -28.04 1.83 2.86
N GLU A 48 -27.88 2.17 4.13
CA GLU A 48 -26.65 2.74 4.67
C GLU A 48 -25.42 1.85 4.39
N SER A 49 -25.58 0.52 4.47
CA SER A 49 -24.46 -0.39 4.15
C SER A 49 -24.01 -0.31 2.68
N ALA A 50 -24.92 -0.05 1.74
CA ALA A 50 -24.54 0.22 0.35
C ALA A 50 -23.86 1.59 0.21
N LEU A 51 -24.38 2.63 0.87
CA LEU A 51 -23.76 3.96 0.85
C LEU A 51 -22.33 3.90 1.39
N ARG A 52 -22.11 3.26 2.55
CA ARG A 52 -20.80 3.09 3.16
C ARG A 52 -19.82 2.33 2.25
N ALA A 53 -20.26 1.24 1.63
CA ALA A 53 -19.43 0.47 0.70
C ALA A 53 -18.99 1.30 -0.50
N ASN A 54 -19.90 2.06 -1.11
CA ASN A 54 -19.59 2.93 -2.24
C ASN A 54 -18.67 4.08 -1.84
N ILE A 55 -18.90 4.73 -0.69
CA ILE A 55 -18.03 5.80 -0.19
C ILE A 55 -16.61 5.29 0.03
N LEU A 56 -16.43 4.13 0.66
CA LEU A 56 -15.10 3.53 0.84
C LEU A 56 -14.42 3.21 -0.50
N ALA A 57 -15.17 2.76 -1.51
CA ALA A 57 -14.62 2.55 -2.84
C ALA A 57 -14.19 3.88 -3.49
N ILE A 58 -15.02 4.93 -3.40
CA ILE A 58 -14.71 6.29 -3.91
C ILE A 58 -13.43 6.82 -3.26
N VAL A 59 -13.34 6.78 -1.93
CA VAL A 59 -12.15 7.21 -1.17
C VAL A 59 -10.92 6.42 -1.63
N SER A 60 -11.01 5.10 -1.69
CA SER A 60 -9.87 4.23 -2.00
C SER A 60 -9.33 4.47 -3.40
N PHE A 61 -10.22 4.62 -4.38
CA PHE A 61 -9.83 4.91 -5.75
C PHE A 61 -9.14 6.27 -5.87
N ALA A 62 -9.72 7.31 -5.29
CA ALA A 62 -9.13 8.66 -5.30
C ALA A 62 -7.76 8.68 -4.62
N LEU A 63 -7.64 8.04 -3.45
CA LEU A 63 -6.36 7.91 -2.75
C LEU A 63 -5.33 7.11 -3.54
N ASN A 64 -5.73 6.08 -4.27
CA ASN A 64 -4.81 5.36 -5.15
C ASN A 64 -4.23 6.27 -6.23
N ARG A 65 -5.03 7.15 -6.83
CA ARG A 65 -4.56 8.14 -7.82
C ARG A 65 -3.54 9.12 -7.22
N VAL A 66 -3.80 9.61 -6.01
CA VAL A 66 -2.87 10.48 -5.27
C VAL A 66 -1.61 9.72 -4.89
N TYR A 67 -1.74 8.54 -4.29
CA TYR A 67 -0.63 7.73 -3.81
C TYR A 67 0.33 7.32 -4.92
N THR A 68 -0.19 6.93 -6.07
CA THR A 68 0.60 6.54 -7.23
C THR A 68 1.11 7.75 -8.04
N GLU A 69 0.75 8.97 -7.64
CA GLU A 69 1.02 10.20 -8.42
C GLU A 69 0.61 10.01 -9.90
N PHE A 70 -0.55 9.36 -10.12
CA PHE A 70 -0.94 8.83 -11.42
C PHE A 70 -0.85 9.86 -12.55
N TYR A 71 -1.37 11.05 -12.31
CA TYR A 71 -1.32 12.16 -13.27
C TYR A 71 -0.06 13.00 -13.12
N ARG A 72 0.36 13.30 -11.91
CA ARG A 72 1.54 14.14 -11.64
C ARG A 72 2.83 13.52 -12.18
N SER A 73 2.99 12.19 -12.09
CA SER A 73 4.14 11.49 -12.69
C SER A 73 4.16 11.54 -14.23
N ARG A 74 3.05 11.94 -14.84
CA ARG A 74 2.91 12.16 -16.29
C ARG A 74 3.05 13.63 -16.71
N GLY A 75 3.38 14.51 -15.75
CA GLY A 75 3.59 15.94 -16.00
C GLY A 75 2.31 16.78 -15.92
N TYR A 76 1.20 16.22 -15.45
CA TYR A 76 -0.01 16.99 -15.19
C TYR A 76 0.05 17.67 -13.82
N ASP A 77 -0.67 18.77 -13.66
CA ASP A 77 -0.74 19.58 -12.43
C ASP A 77 -2.00 19.30 -11.58
N PHE A 78 -2.66 18.17 -11.82
CA PHE A 78 -3.84 17.69 -11.10
C PHE A 78 -3.68 16.26 -10.60
N ASP A 79 -4.56 15.85 -9.69
CA ASP A 79 -4.53 14.54 -9.05
C ASP A 79 -5.50 13.54 -9.64
N ILE A 80 -6.65 14.02 -10.14
CA ILE A 80 -7.75 13.21 -10.65
C ILE A 80 -8.57 13.99 -11.67
N THR A 81 -9.33 13.29 -12.53
CA THR A 81 -10.25 13.93 -13.48
C THR A 81 -11.70 13.83 -13.02
N SER A 82 -12.57 14.68 -13.58
CA SER A 82 -14.03 14.61 -13.38
C SER A 82 -14.73 13.64 -14.34
N SER A 83 -13.99 12.97 -15.20
CA SER A 83 -14.52 12.12 -16.28
C SER A 83 -14.63 10.65 -15.84
N THR A 84 -15.83 10.10 -15.92
CA THR A 84 -16.10 8.67 -15.64
C THR A 84 -15.43 7.71 -16.63
N ALA A 85 -14.94 8.20 -17.76
CA ALA A 85 -14.14 7.40 -18.69
C ALA A 85 -12.74 7.12 -18.15
N TYR A 86 -12.25 7.92 -17.22
CA TYR A 86 -10.91 7.82 -16.62
C TYR A 86 -10.94 7.59 -15.12
N ASP A 87 -11.82 8.34 -14.39
CA ASP A 87 -11.85 8.34 -12.94
C ASP A 87 -13.31 8.37 -12.41
N GLN A 88 -13.72 9.45 -11.74
CA GLN A 88 -14.97 9.54 -10.99
C GLN A 88 -15.80 10.77 -11.41
N PHE A 89 -17.12 10.69 -11.24
CA PHE A 89 -18.02 11.76 -11.65
C PHE A 89 -18.05 12.90 -10.63
N PHE A 90 -17.17 13.87 -10.80
CA PHE A 90 -17.17 15.11 -10.05
C PHE A 90 -17.93 16.22 -10.82
N VAL A 91 -18.84 16.92 -10.15
CA VAL A 91 -19.65 18.00 -10.74
C VAL A 91 -19.41 19.31 -9.97
N ARG A 92 -18.75 20.30 -10.60
CA ARG A 92 -18.48 21.60 -9.99
C ARG A 92 -19.76 22.26 -9.49
N GLY A 93 -19.78 22.69 -8.22
CA GLY A 93 -20.92 23.41 -7.63
C GLY A 93 -22.10 22.54 -7.22
N ARG A 94 -21.96 21.20 -7.24
CA ARG A 94 -23.01 20.29 -6.79
C ARG A 94 -23.29 20.44 -5.30
N SER A 95 -24.59 20.49 -4.93
CA SER A 95 -25.03 20.38 -3.54
C SER A 95 -24.94 18.94 -3.04
N PHE A 96 -24.62 18.76 -1.76
CA PHE A 96 -24.47 17.45 -1.13
C PHE A 96 -25.77 17.03 -0.43
N PHE A 97 -26.06 15.73 -0.47
CA PHE A 97 -27.14 15.16 0.35
C PHE A 97 -26.67 15.04 1.81
N SER A 98 -27.52 15.42 2.75
CA SER A 98 -27.16 15.50 4.18
C SER A 98 -26.72 14.15 4.78
N ASN A 99 -27.42 13.07 4.46
CA ASN A 99 -27.06 11.74 4.93
C ASN A 99 -25.75 11.22 4.29
N VAL A 100 -25.51 11.52 3.01
CA VAL A 100 -24.24 11.20 2.35
C VAL A 100 -23.11 12.02 2.98
N SER A 101 -23.31 13.33 3.24
CA SER A 101 -22.31 14.16 3.91
C SER A 101 -21.92 13.61 5.27
N ARG A 102 -22.89 13.20 6.10
CA ARG A 102 -22.62 12.60 7.41
C ARG A 102 -21.76 11.34 7.28
N LEU A 103 -22.10 10.45 6.36
CA LEU A 103 -21.33 9.22 6.17
C LEU A 103 -19.92 9.49 5.63
N VAL A 104 -19.77 10.48 4.75
CA VAL A 104 -18.43 10.87 4.28
C VAL A 104 -17.60 11.46 5.40
N ASP A 105 -18.18 12.30 6.27
CA ASP A 105 -17.46 12.86 7.42
C ASP A 105 -16.97 11.78 8.39
N GLU A 106 -17.65 10.64 8.46
CA GLU A 106 -17.20 9.45 9.21
C GLU A 106 -16.12 8.64 8.49
N LEU A 107 -16.08 8.62 7.15
CA LEU A 107 -15.34 7.65 6.36
C LEU A 107 -14.24 8.24 5.45
N PHE A 108 -14.17 9.57 5.25
CA PHE A 108 -13.30 10.18 4.24
C PHE A 108 -11.81 9.88 4.44
N ASN A 109 -11.41 9.52 5.64
CA ASN A 109 -10.04 9.11 5.97
C ASN A 109 -9.91 7.59 6.24
N SER A 110 -10.85 6.82 5.70
CA SER A 110 -10.80 5.36 5.74
C SER A 110 -10.75 4.81 4.31
N TYR A 111 -9.87 3.86 4.03
CA TYR A 111 -9.70 3.33 2.69
C TYR A 111 -9.47 1.82 2.69
N LEU A 112 -9.67 1.21 1.54
CA LEU A 112 -9.44 -0.21 1.30
C LEU A 112 -8.00 -0.46 0.85
N ARG A 113 -7.44 -1.59 1.28
CA ARG A 113 -6.20 -2.13 0.72
C ARG A 113 -6.27 -3.66 0.66
N ARG A 114 -5.36 -4.29 -0.04
CA ARG A 114 -5.13 -5.72 0.05
C ARG A 114 -4.33 -6.06 1.30
N PRO A 115 -4.58 -7.19 1.97
CA PRO A 115 -3.74 -7.65 3.08
C PRO A 115 -2.27 -7.72 2.67
N GLY A 116 -1.39 -7.18 3.50
CA GLY A 116 0.05 -7.12 3.23
C GLY A 116 0.51 -6.08 2.20
N PHE A 117 -0.41 -5.35 1.57
CA PHE A 117 -0.08 -4.27 0.64
C PHE A 117 -0.18 -2.92 1.32
N VAL A 118 0.56 -1.96 0.81
CA VAL A 118 0.65 -0.62 1.37
C VAL A 118 -0.30 0.34 0.67
N GLU A 119 -0.38 0.24 -0.63
CA GLU A 119 -1.14 1.17 -1.44
C GLU A 119 -2.65 1.08 -1.18
N PRO A 120 -3.37 2.20 -1.24
CA PRO A 120 -4.82 2.19 -1.32
C PRO A 120 -5.27 1.38 -2.54
N LEU A 121 -6.31 0.57 -2.38
CA LEU A 121 -6.85 -0.23 -3.47
C LEU A 121 -7.34 0.69 -4.60
N ALA A 122 -6.98 0.39 -5.85
CA ALA A 122 -7.61 1.01 -7.02
C ALA A 122 -9.04 0.47 -7.18
N ALA A 123 -9.90 0.83 -6.25
CA ALA A 123 -11.25 0.28 -6.07
C ALA A 123 -12.20 0.79 -7.16
N LYS A 124 -12.04 0.27 -8.38
CA LYS A 124 -12.91 0.58 -9.52
C LYS A 124 -14.36 0.22 -9.22
N PHE A 125 -15.28 1.03 -9.72
CA PHE A 125 -16.71 0.79 -9.61
C PHE A 125 -17.44 1.32 -10.85
N CYS A 126 -18.66 0.86 -11.07
CA CYS A 126 -19.56 1.30 -12.14
C CYS A 126 -20.99 1.08 -11.73
N ASN A 127 -21.95 1.63 -12.46
CA ASN A 127 -23.34 1.49 -12.06
C ASN A 127 -23.84 0.04 -12.06
N GLY A 128 -23.28 -0.84 -12.88
CA GLY A 128 -23.58 -2.28 -12.89
C GLY A 128 -24.86 -2.66 -13.58
N THR A 129 -25.50 -1.72 -14.28
CA THR A 129 -26.71 -1.96 -15.11
C THR A 129 -26.50 -1.60 -16.55
N THR A 130 -26.15 -0.35 -16.86
CA THR A 130 -25.86 0.11 -18.22
C THR A 130 -24.39 -0.05 -18.58
N VAL A 131 -23.51 -0.02 -17.58
CA VAL A 131 -22.06 -0.22 -17.71
C VAL A 131 -21.64 -1.28 -16.68
N THR A 132 -20.93 -2.30 -17.14
CA THR A 132 -20.31 -3.31 -16.30
C THR A 132 -18.80 -3.13 -16.27
N CYS A 133 -18.16 -3.38 -15.16
CA CYS A 133 -16.72 -3.29 -14.99
C CYS A 133 -16.21 -4.38 -14.04
N GLU A 134 -14.92 -4.59 -14.06
CA GLU A 134 -14.25 -5.34 -12.99
C GLU A 134 -14.17 -4.44 -11.76
N GLY A 135 -14.98 -4.72 -10.74
CA GLY A 135 -15.09 -3.92 -9.52
C GLY A 135 -16.49 -3.90 -8.95
N LEU A 136 -16.77 -2.90 -8.10
CA LEU A 136 -18.04 -2.80 -7.40
C LEU A 136 -19.17 -2.35 -8.35
N SER A 137 -20.25 -3.13 -8.40
CA SER A 137 -21.52 -2.70 -9.00
C SER A 137 -22.28 -1.85 -7.99
N GLN A 138 -22.56 -0.59 -8.32
CA GLN A 138 -23.31 0.33 -7.43
C GLN A 138 -24.71 -0.20 -7.13
N TRP A 139 -25.49 -0.57 -8.17
CA TRP A 139 -26.81 -1.19 -8.00
C TRP A 139 -26.74 -2.57 -7.35
N GLY A 140 -25.72 -3.36 -7.69
CA GLY A 140 -25.47 -4.64 -7.05
C GLY A 140 -25.19 -4.51 -5.54
N SER A 141 -24.47 -3.47 -5.13
CA SER A 141 -24.23 -3.16 -3.72
C SER A 141 -25.53 -2.88 -2.97
N GLN A 142 -26.45 -2.12 -3.59
CA GLN A 142 -27.78 -1.88 -3.04
C GLN A 142 -28.62 -3.18 -2.94
N ALA A 143 -28.54 -4.03 -3.95
CA ALA A 143 -29.25 -5.32 -3.92
C ALA A 143 -28.73 -6.23 -2.80
N LEU A 144 -27.42 -6.30 -2.58
CA LEU A 144 -26.82 -7.03 -1.45
C LEU A 144 -27.21 -6.42 -0.10
N ALA A 145 -27.23 -5.09 0.00
CA ALA A 145 -27.66 -4.39 1.21
C ALA A 145 -29.13 -4.67 1.56
N GLN A 146 -30.00 -4.79 0.55
CA GLN A 146 -31.40 -5.19 0.74
C GLN A 146 -31.54 -6.62 1.25
N GLN A 147 -30.57 -7.49 0.94
CA GLN A 147 -30.48 -8.85 1.45
C GLN A 147 -29.86 -8.94 2.85
N GLY A 148 -29.50 -7.79 3.46
CA GLY A 148 -28.95 -7.73 4.81
C GLY A 148 -27.41 -7.77 4.90
N TYR A 149 -26.70 -7.70 3.76
CA TYR A 149 -25.25 -7.61 3.76
C TYR A 149 -24.80 -6.28 4.36
N ASN A 150 -23.80 -6.32 5.23
CA ASN A 150 -23.13 -5.10 5.71
C ASN A 150 -22.11 -4.59 4.68
N SER A 151 -21.56 -3.39 4.91
CA SER A 151 -20.65 -2.73 3.98
C SER A 151 -19.38 -3.55 3.67
N THR A 152 -18.80 -4.23 4.66
CA THR A 152 -17.60 -5.04 4.46
C THR A 152 -17.92 -6.31 3.66
N GLN A 153 -19.04 -6.96 3.91
CA GLN A 153 -19.48 -8.11 3.12
C GLN A 153 -19.73 -7.72 1.66
N ILE A 154 -20.35 -6.56 1.44
CA ILE A 154 -20.56 -6.02 0.09
C ILE A 154 -19.20 -5.79 -0.60
N LEU A 155 -18.27 -5.10 0.06
CA LEU A 155 -16.94 -4.82 -0.51
C LEU A 155 -16.18 -6.12 -0.84
N ARG A 156 -16.22 -7.10 0.04
CA ARG A 156 -15.58 -8.41 -0.18
C ARG A 156 -16.22 -9.22 -1.30
N SER A 157 -17.51 -9.08 -1.53
CA SER A 157 -18.19 -9.73 -2.66
C SER A 157 -17.66 -9.26 -4.02
N TYR A 158 -17.17 -8.01 -4.11
CA TYR A 158 -16.67 -7.44 -5.35
C TYR A 158 -15.14 -7.42 -5.45
N TYR A 159 -14.47 -7.14 -4.35
CA TYR A 159 -13.01 -6.96 -4.35
C TYR A 159 -12.26 -8.17 -3.80
N GLY A 160 -12.96 -9.15 -3.24
CA GLY A 160 -12.33 -10.30 -2.57
C GLY A 160 -11.73 -9.89 -1.22
N ASP A 161 -10.58 -10.46 -0.90
CA ASP A 161 -9.95 -10.19 0.39
C ASP A 161 -9.38 -8.78 0.44
N VAL A 162 -10.00 -7.93 1.26
CA VAL A 162 -9.64 -6.52 1.48
C VAL A 162 -9.79 -6.16 2.96
N GLU A 163 -8.94 -5.24 3.39
CA GLU A 163 -8.95 -4.61 4.72
C GLU A 163 -9.40 -3.15 4.61
N ILE A 164 -10.03 -2.65 5.68
CA ILE A 164 -10.31 -1.23 5.85
C ILE A 164 -9.22 -0.64 6.76
N VAL A 165 -8.46 0.31 6.24
CA VAL A 165 -7.58 1.15 7.05
C VAL A 165 -8.40 2.34 7.51
N ALA A 166 -8.73 2.39 8.79
CA ALA A 166 -9.48 3.47 9.39
C ALA A 166 -8.56 4.57 9.96
N ASN A 167 -9.06 5.79 9.98
CA ASN A 167 -8.37 6.93 10.59
C ASN A 167 -6.96 7.18 10.04
N ALA A 168 -6.79 7.06 8.72
CA ALA A 168 -5.55 7.43 8.09
C ALA A 168 -5.19 8.91 8.37
N PRO A 169 -3.90 9.25 8.52
CA PRO A 169 -3.50 10.61 8.81
C PRO A 169 -3.90 11.56 7.68
N VAL A 170 -4.40 12.73 8.02
CA VAL A 170 -4.75 13.79 7.07
C VAL A 170 -3.65 14.85 7.09
N GLN A 171 -3.06 15.14 5.95
CA GLN A 171 -1.97 16.12 5.83
C GLN A 171 -1.93 16.78 4.46
N ASP A 172 -1.13 17.83 4.32
CA ASP A 172 -0.93 18.47 3.02
C ASP A 172 -0.30 17.50 2.02
N TYR A 173 -0.61 17.70 0.75
CA TYR A 173 0.01 16.93 -0.32
C TYR A 173 1.53 17.10 -0.29
N MET A 174 2.23 15.99 -0.32
CA MET A 174 3.69 15.93 -0.44
C MET A 174 4.06 15.16 -1.70
N SER A 175 4.86 15.79 -2.55
CA SER A 175 5.48 15.11 -3.70
C SER A 175 6.38 13.98 -3.22
N SER A 176 6.40 12.87 -3.95
CA SER A 176 7.34 11.77 -3.67
C SER A 176 8.79 12.14 -3.96
N TYR A 177 9.03 13.10 -4.84
CA TYR A 177 10.39 13.56 -5.14
C TYR A 177 11.03 14.23 -3.92
N PRO A 178 12.24 13.82 -3.51
CA PRO A 178 12.85 14.29 -2.25
C PRO A 178 13.35 15.75 -2.27
N GLY A 179 13.11 16.48 -3.34
CA GLY A 179 13.52 17.90 -3.48
C GLY A 179 15.00 18.08 -3.86
N THR A 180 15.83 17.06 -3.77
CA THR A 180 17.25 17.09 -4.16
C THR A 180 17.58 15.92 -5.08
N PRO A 181 18.36 16.12 -6.15
CA PRO A 181 18.77 15.04 -7.03
C PRO A 181 19.62 13.99 -6.32
N LEU A 182 19.36 12.71 -6.61
CA LEU A 182 20.20 11.61 -6.14
C LEU A 182 21.26 11.26 -7.20
N ARG A 183 22.47 11.03 -6.75
CA ARG A 183 23.63 10.76 -7.60
C ARG A 183 24.67 9.97 -6.82
N ARG A 184 25.73 9.54 -7.49
CA ARG A 184 26.82 8.81 -6.85
C ARG A 184 27.28 9.49 -5.57
N GLY A 185 27.32 8.72 -4.47
CA GLY A 185 27.59 9.18 -3.11
C GLY A 185 26.35 9.56 -2.29
N SER A 186 25.17 9.66 -2.89
CA SER A 186 23.92 9.82 -2.13
C SER A 186 23.64 8.56 -1.30
N VAL A 187 23.09 8.75 -0.08
CA VAL A 187 22.79 7.66 0.85
C VAL A 187 21.42 7.91 1.49
N GLY A 188 20.67 6.86 1.73
CA GLY A 188 19.43 6.92 2.51
C GLY A 188 18.23 6.25 1.88
N PRO A 189 17.03 6.42 2.48
CA PRO A 189 15.81 5.73 2.09
C PRO A 189 15.41 5.97 0.62
N ASN A 190 15.61 7.18 0.12
CA ASN A 190 15.29 7.52 -1.28
C ASN A 190 16.15 6.74 -2.28
N VAL A 191 17.38 6.38 -1.91
CA VAL A 191 18.23 5.51 -2.73
C VAL A 191 17.72 4.08 -2.70
N VAL A 192 17.26 3.59 -1.55
CA VAL A 192 16.58 2.27 -1.45
C VAL A 192 15.36 2.20 -2.38
N ILE A 193 14.58 3.28 -2.44
CA ILE A 193 13.40 3.36 -3.31
C ILE A 193 13.81 3.15 -4.76
N ILE A 194 14.73 3.97 -5.27
CA ILE A 194 15.11 3.90 -6.69
C ILE A 194 15.81 2.58 -7.04
N GLN A 195 16.61 2.02 -6.14
CA GLN A 195 17.24 0.70 -6.34
C GLN A 195 16.18 -0.40 -6.44
N THR A 196 15.14 -0.36 -5.58
CA THR A 196 14.02 -1.30 -5.60
C THR A 196 13.22 -1.16 -6.90
N GLU A 197 12.90 0.08 -7.28
CA GLU A 197 12.14 0.36 -8.49
C GLU A 197 12.90 -0.06 -9.76
N LEU A 198 14.18 0.27 -9.87
CA LEU A 198 15.04 -0.16 -10.97
C LEU A 198 15.08 -1.68 -11.09
N ASN A 199 15.29 -2.39 -9.98
CA ASN A 199 15.32 -3.85 -9.96
C ASN A 199 13.98 -4.47 -10.36
N ARG A 200 12.86 -3.86 -9.98
CA ARG A 200 11.54 -4.35 -10.43
C ARG A 200 11.30 -4.04 -11.91
N ILE A 201 11.63 -2.84 -12.36
CA ILE A 201 11.49 -2.43 -13.77
C ILE A 201 12.39 -3.28 -14.66
N SER A 202 13.61 -3.60 -14.23
CA SER A 202 14.56 -4.43 -14.98
C SER A 202 14.04 -5.84 -15.30
N GLN A 203 13.06 -6.37 -14.55
CA GLN A 203 12.42 -7.64 -14.88
C GLN A 203 11.63 -7.57 -16.19
N ASN A 204 11.06 -6.41 -16.51
CA ASN A 204 10.34 -6.14 -17.75
C ASN A 204 11.25 -5.55 -18.85
N TYR A 205 12.33 -4.92 -18.45
CA TYR A 205 13.31 -4.26 -19.31
C TYR A 205 14.74 -4.76 -19.02
N PRO A 206 15.11 -5.98 -19.49
CA PRO A 206 16.37 -6.64 -19.11
C PRO A 206 17.65 -5.89 -19.52
N ALA A 207 17.55 -4.91 -20.41
CA ALA A 207 18.67 -4.04 -20.76
C ALA A 207 19.07 -3.07 -19.63
N ILE A 208 18.22 -2.89 -18.61
CA ILE A 208 18.58 -2.16 -17.39
C ILE A 208 19.33 -3.11 -16.48
N PRO A 209 20.62 -2.86 -16.17
CA PRO A 209 21.40 -3.71 -15.27
C PRO A 209 20.75 -3.72 -13.87
N LYS A 210 20.63 -4.90 -13.27
CA LYS A 210 20.15 -5.02 -11.89
C LYS A 210 21.18 -4.43 -10.94
N VAL A 211 20.69 -3.65 -9.98
CA VAL A 211 21.48 -3.22 -8.84
C VAL A 211 21.68 -4.43 -7.91
N SER A 212 22.91 -4.87 -7.75
CA SER A 212 23.26 -6.10 -7.02
C SER A 212 22.95 -6.05 -5.52
N ALA A 213 22.98 -4.85 -4.92
CA ALA A 213 22.66 -4.61 -3.52
C ALA A 213 21.67 -3.45 -3.41
N VAL A 214 20.53 -3.68 -2.78
CA VAL A 214 19.57 -2.63 -2.42
C VAL A 214 19.93 -2.18 -1.00
N ASP A 215 21.00 -1.40 -0.89
CA ASP A 215 21.66 -1.03 0.36
C ASP A 215 21.46 0.44 0.76
N GLY A 216 20.77 1.21 -0.10
CA GLY A 216 20.59 2.64 0.10
C GLY A 216 21.83 3.47 -0.15
N ILE A 217 22.84 2.92 -0.83
CA ILE A 217 24.05 3.63 -1.23
C ILE A 217 24.06 3.78 -2.75
N PHE A 218 24.05 5.01 -3.25
CA PHE A 218 24.13 5.27 -4.68
C PHE A 218 25.57 5.09 -5.16
N GLY A 219 25.93 3.83 -5.44
CA GLY A 219 27.24 3.45 -5.96
C GLY A 219 27.25 3.38 -7.50
N ALA A 220 28.37 2.89 -8.05
CA ALA A 220 28.54 2.72 -9.50
C ALA A 220 27.48 1.81 -10.14
N ALA A 221 27.07 0.73 -9.46
CA ALA A 221 26.01 -0.16 -9.96
C ALA A 221 24.66 0.56 -10.10
N THR A 222 24.31 1.39 -9.11
CA THR A 222 23.08 2.20 -9.17
C THR A 222 23.18 3.25 -10.29
N GLU A 223 24.31 3.94 -10.42
CA GLU A 223 24.55 4.91 -11.49
C GLU A 223 24.40 4.28 -12.88
N ASN A 224 25.04 3.13 -13.12
CA ASN A 224 24.92 2.41 -14.38
C ASN A 224 23.48 2.00 -14.69
N SER A 225 22.73 1.54 -13.68
CA SER A 225 21.33 1.18 -13.84
C SER A 225 20.47 2.40 -14.17
N VAL A 226 20.71 3.54 -13.52
CA VAL A 226 20.02 4.82 -13.80
C VAL A 226 20.34 5.30 -15.21
N THR A 227 21.61 5.29 -15.63
CA THR A 227 22.00 5.71 -16.99
C THR A 227 21.32 4.85 -18.06
N ALA A 228 21.35 3.53 -17.91
CA ALA A 228 20.65 2.63 -18.84
C ALA A 228 19.13 2.85 -18.86
N PHE A 229 18.54 3.10 -17.70
CA PHE A 229 17.13 3.49 -17.60
C PHE A 229 16.84 4.79 -18.38
N GLN A 230 17.66 5.80 -18.18
CA GLN A 230 17.52 7.09 -18.86
C GLN A 230 17.63 6.95 -20.38
N GLU A 231 18.59 6.17 -20.89
CA GLU A 231 18.76 5.88 -22.32
C GLU A 231 17.51 5.19 -22.90
N ILE A 232 17.00 4.14 -22.25
CA ILE A 232 15.85 3.37 -22.72
C ILE A 232 14.59 4.23 -22.79
N PHE A 233 14.42 5.16 -21.84
CA PHE A 233 13.20 5.98 -21.76
C PHE A 233 13.38 7.42 -22.28
N ASN A 234 14.41 7.66 -23.11
CA ASN A 234 14.69 8.94 -23.75
C ASN A 234 14.80 10.12 -22.77
N LEU A 235 15.45 9.88 -21.63
CA LEU A 235 15.84 10.91 -20.68
C LEU A 235 17.33 11.28 -20.91
N ASN A 236 17.79 12.37 -20.30
CA ASN A 236 19.22 12.70 -20.32
C ASN A 236 20.02 11.66 -19.54
N PRO A 237 20.94 10.89 -20.18
CA PRO A 237 21.63 9.76 -19.55
C PRO A 237 22.85 10.21 -18.72
N ASP A 238 22.62 11.09 -17.75
CA ASP A 238 23.65 11.67 -16.88
C ASP A 238 23.89 10.85 -15.59
N GLY A 239 23.14 9.76 -15.38
CA GLY A 239 23.22 8.94 -14.18
C GLY A 239 22.70 9.63 -12.91
N VAL A 240 22.02 10.78 -13.05
CA VAL A 240 21.47 11.54 -11.92
C VAL A 240 19.96 11.42 -11.88
N VAL A 241 19.41 11.07 -10.72
CA VAL A 241 17.96 11.02 -10.51
C VAL A 241 17.45 12.38 -10.08
N GLY A 242 17.24 13.26 -11.06
CA GLY A 242 16.49 14.50 -10.90
C GLY A 242 14.97 14.28 -11.01
N PRO A 243 14.15 15.36 -10.99
CA PRO A 243 12.69 15.24 -11.04
C PRO A 243 12.18 14.42 -12.23
N ALA A 244 12.71 14.64 -13.43
CA ALA A 244 12.29 13.93 -14.63
C ALA A 244 12.53 12.41 -14.53
N THR A 245 13.72 12.02 -14.07
CA THR A 245 14.07 10.60 -13.87
C THR A 245 13.27 9.99 -12.73
N TRP A 246 13.08 10.72 -11.62
CA TRP A 246 12.25 10.26 -10.49
C TRP A 246 10.82 9.94 -10.92
N TYR A 247 10.15 10.89 -11.56
CA TYR A 247 8.77 10.66 -11.99
C TYR A 247 8.63 9.63 -13.12
N ALA A 248 9.64 9.45 -13.94
CA ALA A 248 9.68 8.36 -14.89
C ALA A 248 9.76 7.00 -14.18
N LEU A 249 10.60 6.88 -13.13
CA LEU A 249 10.68 5.69 -12.28
C LEU A 249 9.33 5.40 -11.61
N VAL A 250 8.73 6.39 -10.94
CA VAL A 250 7.40 6.28 -10.31
C VAL A 250 6.36 5.76 -11.29
N ARG A 251 6.28 6.38 -12.48
CA ARG A 251 5.32 6.00 -13.52
C ARG A 251 5.53 4.57 -14.01
N LEU A 252 6.78 4.20 -14.30
CA LEU A 252 7.09 2.87 -14.83
C LEU A 252 6.96 1.79 -13.77
N TYR A 253 7.38 2.04 -12.54
CA TYR A 253 7.16 1.12 -11.43
C TYR A 253 5.66 0.87 -11.21
N THR A 254 4.86 1.94 -11.18
CA THR A 254 3.40 1.84 -11.08
C THR A 254 2.81 1.00 -12.22
N ALA A 255 3.32 1.17 -13.44
CA ALA A 255 2.83 0.42 -14.60
C ALA A 255 3.22 -1.07 -14.54
N VAL A 256 4.50 -1.40 -14.29
CA VAL A 256 4.97 -2.80 -14.28
C VAL A 256 4.47 -3.60 -13.08
N THR A 257 4.05 -2.94 -12.01
CA THR A 257 3.42 -3.55 -10.82
C THR A 257 1.90 -3.43 -10.81
N SER A 258 1.34 -2.73 -11.80
CA SER A 258 -0.11 -2.46 -11.90
C SER A 258 -0.71 -1.81 -10.65
N LEU A 259 0.04 -0.95 -9.92
CA LEU A 259 -0.43 -0.36 -8.66
C LEU A 259 -1.71 0.48 -8.80
N SER A 260 -1.98 1.02 -9.98
CA SER A 260 -3.19 1.79 -10.30
C SER A 260 -4.32 0.92 -10.87
N GLU A 261 -4.19 -0.41 -10.75
CA GLU A 261 -5.16 -1.38 -11.23
C GLU A 261 -5.72 -2.23 -10.09
N LEU A 262 -6.92 -2.75 -10.26
CA LEU A 262 -7.56 -3.59 -9.24
C LEU A 262 -6.75 -4.87 -8.95
N ARG A 263 -6.03 -5.39 -9.94
CA ARG A 263 -5.14 -6.56 -9.84
C ARG A 263 -3.68 -6.16 -9.66
N SER A 264 -3.42 -5.22 -8.74
CA SER A 264 -2.06 -4.82 -8.37
C SER A 264 -1.22 -6.02 -7.94
N GLN A 265 0.09 -6.00 -8.26
CA GLN A 265 1.08 -6.91 -7.68
C GLN A 265 1.46 -6.51 -6.25
N GLY A 266 1.04 -5.32 -5.83
CA GLY A 266 1.20 -4.78 -4.51
C GLY A 266 2.56 -4.16 -4.24
N GLN A 267 2.52 -3.10 -3.45
CA GLN A 267 3.71 -2.55 -2.79
C GLN A 267 3.77 -3.13 -1.39
N ARG A 268 4.88 -3.81 -1.08
CA ARG A 268 4.99 -4.59 0.14
C ARG A 268 5.20 -3.72 1.38
N PHE A 269 4.68 -4.19 2.49
CA PHE A 269 4.80 -3.54 3.80
C PHE A 269 6.24 -3.27 4.24
N TYR A 270 7.19 -4.16 3.94
CA TYR A 270 8.59 -3.97 4.30
C TYR A 270 9.20 -2.67 3.74
N THR A 271 8.68 -2.17 2.62
CA THR A 271 9.13 -0.89 2.05
C THR A 271 8.87 0.26 3.01
N ILE A 272 7.85 0.17 3.85
CA ILE A 272 7.56 1.15 4.91
C ILE A 272 8.42 0.91 6.15
N ALA A 273 8.55 -0.34 6.55
CA ALA A 273 9.32 -0.71 7.74
C ALA A 273 10.84 -0.56 7.51
N TRP A 274 11.29 -0.73 6.27
CA TRP A 274 12.68 -0.60 5.89
C TRP A 274 13.05 0.86 5.61
N ASN A 275 13.24 1.64 6.65
CA ASN A 275 13.50 3.08 6.50
C ASN A 275 14.93 3.51 6.88
N LYS A 276 15.84 2.57 7.14
CA LYS A 276 17.19 2.90 7.64
C LYS A 276 18.21 3.19 6.53
N GLY A 277 17.94 2.81 5.29
CA GLY A 277 18.91 2.94 4.20
C GLY A 277 20.22 2.17 4.40
N ARG A 278 20.26 1.28 5.41
CA ARG A 278 21.39 0.38 5.67
C ARG A 278 20.89 -0.97 6.19
N PRO A 279 21.67 -2.06 6.01
CA PRO A 279 21.35 -3.35 6.59
C PRO A 279 21.17 -3.31 8.11
N LEU A 280 20.28 -4.16 8.64
CA LEU A 280 20.24 -4.42 10.07
C LEU A 280 21.41 -5.34 10.44
N VAL A 281 22.13 -4.96 11.48
CA VAL A 281 23.32 -5.66 11.96
C VAL A 281 23.21 -5.95 13.45
N PRO A 282 23.96 -6.93 13.97
CA PRO A 282 24.04 -7.16 15.42
C PRO A 282 24.36 -5.87 16.18
N GLY A 283 23.60 -5.61 17.25
CA GLY A 283 23.66 -4.39 18.04
C GLY A 283 22.57 -3.37 17.70
N ASP A 284 21.88 -3.48 16.58
CA ASP A 284 20.74 -2.63 16.24
C ASP A 284 19.57 -2.82 17.21
N ARG A 285 18.78 -1.74 17.38
CA ARG A 285 17.63 -1.71 18.28
C ARG A 285 16.45 -0.98 17.66
N GLY A 286 15.25 -1.32 18.12
CA GLY A 286 14.00 -0.63 17.81
C GLY A 286 13.05 -1.40 16.93
N ILE A 287 12.01 -0.71 16.44
CA ILE A 287 10.83 -1.29 15.82
C ILE A 287 11.13 -2.17 14.58
N GLN A 288 12.18 -1.86 13.83
CA GLN A 288 12.55 -2.69 12.68
C GLN A 288 13.11 -4.04 13.10
N VAL A 289 13.84 -4.08 14.23
CA VAL A 289 14.32 -5.33 14.80
C VAL A 289 13.16 -6.13 15.38
N GLU A 290 12.19 -5.47 16.03
CA GLU A 290 10.97 -6.13 16.50
C GLU A 290 10.19 -6.76 15.33
N HIS A 291 10.04 -6.04 14.22
CA HIS A 291 9.38 -6.58 13.02
C HIS A 291 10.10 -7.81 12.47
N LEU A 292 11.43 -7.73 12.34
CA LEU A 292 12.25 -8.86 11.91
C LEU A 292 12.09 -10.07 12.82
N GLN A 293 12.22 -9.84 14.11
CA GLN A 293 12.10 -10.91 15.12
C GLN A 293 10.71 -11.55 15.10
N TYR A 294 9.67 -10.73 14.92
CA TYR A 294 8.31 -11.23 14.81
C TYR A 294 8.15 -12.14 13.57
N MET A 295 8.60 -11.69 12.41
CA MET A 295 8.53 -12.49 11.18
C MET A 295 9.30 -13.81 11.34
N LEU A 296 10.53 -13.76 11.86
CA LEU A 296 11.35 -14.93 12.11
C LEU A 296 10.71 -15.91 13.12
N ARG A 297 10.04 -15.39 14.14
CA ARG A 297 9.32 -16.21 15.12
C ARG A 297 8.13 -16.93 14.50
N VAL A 298 7.38 -16.27 13.63
CA VAL A 298 6.28 -16.89 12.88
C VAL A 298 6.83 -17.96 11.95
N LEU A 299 7.88 -17.67 11.19
CA LEU A 299 8.52 -18.63 10.29
C LEU A 299 9.05 -19.84 11.06
N ALA A 300 9.63 -19.64 12.24
CA ALA A 300 10.16 -20.73 13.10
C ALA A 300 9.08 -21.73 13.54
N ALA A 301 7.81 -21.33 13.55
CA ALA A 301 6.71 -22.25 13.85
C ALA A 301 6.42 -23.25 12.71
N TYR A 302 6.87 -22.94 11.49
CA TYR A 302 6.64 -23.76 10.29
C TYR A 302 7.92 -24.30 9.67
N ILE A 303 9.05 -23.65 9.93
CA ILE A 303 10.37 -24.02 9.38
C ILE A 303 11.28 -24.39 10.55
N SER A 304 11.44 -25.69 10.80
CA SER A 304 12.20 -26.19 11.95
C SER A 304 13.69 -25.81 11.96
N GLN A 305 14.23 -25.44 10.80
CA GLN A 305 15.62 -24.99 10.66
C GLN A 305 15.83 -23.57 11.19
N ILE A 306 14.77 -22.77 11.29
CA ILE A 306 14.85 -21.40 11.81
C ILE A 306 14.59 -21.44 13.32
N PRO A 307 15.56 -21.07 14.17
CA PRO A 307 15.34 -21.04 15.62
C PRO A 307 14.37 -19.90 15.99
N SER A 308 13.48 -20.18 16.94
CA SER A 308 12.57 -19.18 17.47
C SER A 308 13.34 -18.12 18.27
N VAL A 309 12.93 -16.86 18.12
CA VAL A 309 13.54 -15.70 18.79
C VAL A 309 12.52 -14.94 19.63
N ALA A 310 13.00 -14.28 20.68
CA ALA A 310 12.21 -13.30 21.42
C ALA A 310 12.01 -12.03 20.57
N VAL A 311 10.84 -11.40 20.69
CA VAL A 311 10.54 -10.11 20.06
C VAL A 311 10.82 -9.02 21.11
N ASP A 312 12.07 -8.61 21.22
CA ASP A 312 12.56 -7.67 22.23
C ASP A 312 13.12 -6.36 21.63
N GLY A 313 13.16 -6.28 20.31
CA GLY A 313 13.70 -5.13 19.58
C GLY A 313 15.22 -4.99 19.67
N ILE A 314 15.95 -6.04 20.09
CA ILE A 314 17.40 -6.04 20.20
C ILE A 314 18.00 -7.07 19.25
N TYR A 315 18.78 -6.64 18.26
CA TYR A 315 19.45 -7.55 17.33
C TYR A 315 20.67 -8.19 18.02
N GLY A 316 20.41 -9.15 18.89
CA GLY A 316 21.41 -9.92 19.57
C GLY A 316 21.84 -11.20 18.83
N ASN A 317 22.62 -12.07 19.52
CA ASN A 317 23.10 -13.32 18.92
C ASN A 317 21.97 -14.27 18.54
N ALA A 318 20.86 -14.32 19.28
CA ALA A 318 19.71 -15.15 18.94
C ALA A 318 19.10 -14.71 17.60
N SER A 319 18.86 -13.40 17.42
CA SER A 319 18.36 -12.83 16.17
C SER A 319 19.31 -13.12 15.00
N ARG A 320 20.63 -12.94 15.22
CA ARG A 320 21.65 -13.24 14.21
C ARG A 320 21.63 -14.72 13.80
N SER A 321 21.52 -15.64 14.75
CA SER A 321 21.45 -17.07 14.45
C SER A 321 20.20 -17.42 13.64
N ALA A 322 19.07 -16.84 13.97
CA ALA A 322 17.82 -17.03 13.21
C ALA A 322 17.91 -16.46 11.79
N VAL A 323 18.54 -15.30 11.63
CA VAL A 323 18.79 -14.71 10.30
C VAL A 323 19.71 -15.58 9.47
N LEU A 324 20.82 -16.08 10.02
CA LEU A 324 21.72 -17.00 9.32
C LEU A 324 21.00 -18.28 8.86
N ALA A 325 20.16 -18.84 9.73
CA ALA A 325 19.36 -20.00 9.42
C ALA A 325 18.32 -19.72 8.32
N ALA A 326 17.63 -18.58 8.39
CA ALA A 326 16.69 -18.14 7.37
C ALA A 326 17.41 -17.91 6.02
N GLN A 327 18.55 -17.22 6.02
CA GLN A 327 19.36 -17.02 4.83
C GLN A 327 19.79 -18.36 4.20
N GLY A 328 20.24 -19.31 5.02
CA GLY A 328 20.60 -20.66 4.55
C GLY A 328 19.41 -21.40 3.96
N TYR A 329 18.28 -21.38 4.63
CA TYR A 329 17.05 -22.04 4.18
C TYR A 329 16.54 -21.47 2.85
N PHE A 330 16.58 -20.13 2.70
CA PHE A 330 16.14 -19.43 1.48
C PHE A 330 17.23 -19.30 0.40
N SER A 331 18.35 -20.01 0.55
CA SER A 331 19.47 -19.98 -0.41
C SER A 331 20.05 -18.57 -0.63
N LEU A 332 20.04 -17.74 0.40
CA LEU A 332 20.68 -16.42 0.41
C LEU A 332 22.09 -16.49 1.00
N PRO A 333 22.97 -15.50 0.71
CA PRO A 333 24.26 -15.41 1.38
C PRO A 333 24.12 -15.32 2.90
N GLN A 334 24.76 -16.22 3.63
CA GLN A 334 24.68 -16.33 5.10
C GLN A 334 25.59 -15.29 5.76
N THR A 335 25.20 -14.04 5.73
CA THR A 335 25.97 -12.92 6.31
C THR A 335 25.63 -12.66 7.78
N GLY A 336 24.42 -13.06 8.21
CA GLY A 336 23.87 -12.69 9.52
C GLY A 336 23.58 -11.22 9.63
N THR A 337 23.48 -10.52 8.50
CA THR A 337 22.97 -9.15 8.37
C THR A 337 21.69 -9.17 7.53
N VAL A 338 20.78 -8.25 7.77
CA VAL A 338 19.52 -8.18 7.04
C VAL A 338 19.59 -6.97 6.12
N ASP A 339 19.95 -7.23 4.88
CA ASP A 339 19.79 -6.29 3.77
C ASP A 339 18.35 -6.33 3.24
N LEU A 340 18.02 -5.51 2.27
CA LEU A 340 16.67 -5.49 1.72
C LEU A 340 16.31 -6.82 1.04
N THR A 341 17.25 -7.52 0.45
CA THR A 341 17.01 -8.84 -0.17
C THR A 341 16.62 -9.87 0.88
N THR A 342 17.38 -9.95 1.97
CA THR A 342 17.08 -10.81 3.11
C THR A 342 15.74 -10.44 3.76
N TRP A 343 15.49 -9.14 3.94
CA TRP A 343 14.22 -8.66 4.50
C TRP A 343 13.04 -9.07 3.62
N ASN A 344 13.13 -8.84 2.31
CA ASN A 344 12.09 -9.17 1.36
C ASN A 344 11.75 -10.66 1.37
N GLU A 345 12.77 -11.52 1.35
CA GLU A 345 12.54 -12.96 1.36
C GLU A 345 11.85 -13.41 2.65
N ILE A 346 12.36 -12.96 3.81
CA ILE A 346 11.72 -13.24 5.10
C ILE A 346 10.27 -12.75 5.12
N TYR A 347 10.03 -11.54 4.61
CA TYR A 347 8.69 -10.95 4.57
C TYR A 347 7.75 -11.72 3.62
N ASP A 348 8.21 -12.09 2.44
CA ASP A 348 7.40 -12.80 1.46
C ASP A 348 6.95 -14.18 1.97
N GLN A 349 7.83 -14.88 2.65
CA GLN A 349 7.51 -16.17 3.28
C GLN A 349 6.55 -15.98 4.46
N PHE A 350 6.79 -14.98 5.29
CA PHE A 350 5.89 -14.61 6.37
C PHE A 350 4.49 -14.20 5.85
N ALA A 351 4.42 -13.34 4.84
CA ALA A 351 3.16 -12.91 4.24
C ALA A 351 2.43 -14.08 3.56
N GLY A 352 3.16 -15.05 3.01
CA GLY A 352 2.59 -16.30 2.49
C GLY A 352 1.87 -17.10 3.57
N ILE A 353 2.44 -17.20 4.76
CA ILE A 353 1.83 -17.87 5.92
C ILE A 353 0.60 -17.08 6.38
N GLU A 354 0.71 -15.78 6.56
CA GLU A 354 -0.44 -14.94 6.95
C GLU A 354 -1.58 -15.04 5.94
N ASN A 355 -1.30 -14.87 4.65
CA ASN A 355 -2.32 -14.96 3.61
C ASN A 355 -2.99 -16.34 3.54
N ALA A 356 -2.24 -17.40 3.75
CA ALA A 356 -2.79 -18.76 3.79
C ALA A 356 -3.75 -18.93 4.98
N SER A 357 -3.42 -18.37 6.14
CA SER A 357 -4.27 -18.42 7.33
C SER A 357 -5.57 -17.64 7.16
N PHE A 358 -5.55 -16.56 6.40
CA PHE A 358 -6.77 -15.82 6.07
C PHE A 358 -7.78 -16.63 5.27
N ARG A 359 -7.28 -17.57 4.45
CA ARG A 359 -8.13 -18.42 3.60
C ARG A 359 -8.67 -19.64 4.31
N ASP A 360 -8.02 -20.06 5.36
CA ASP A 360 -8.30 -21.35 6.00
C ASP A 360 -8.05 -21.27 7.53
N LEU A 361 -8.79 -20.39 8.20
CA LEU A 361 -8.69 -20.14 9.66
C LEU A 361 -8.75 -21.41 10.51
N GLU A 362 -9.35 -22.48 10.01
CA GLU A 362 -9.48 -23.75 10.72
C GLU A 362 -8.21 -24.63 10.66
N ARG A 363 -7.30 -24.36 9.72
CA ARG A 363 -6.13 -25.20 9.47
C ARG A 363 -4.83 -24.67 10.06
N PHE A 364 -4.76 -23.40 10.33
CA PHE A 364 -3.56 -22.81 10.92
C PHE A 364 -3.74 -22.62 12.41
N PRO A 365 -2.87 -23.19 13.23
CA PRO A 365 -2.88 -22.95 14.65
C PRO A 365 -2.32 -21.54 14.92
N TYR A 366 -2.94 -20.52 14.38
CA TYR A 366 -2.79 -19.21 14.98
C TYR A 366 -3.46 -19.26 16.31
N THR A 367 -2.82 -19.94 17.16
CA THR A 367 -3.18 -19.74 18.52
C THR A 367 -2.66 -18.37 18.88
N SER A 368 -3.54 -17.53 19.35
CA SER A 368 -3.19 -16.33 20.10
C SER A 368 -1.99 -16.55 21.06
N ALA A 369 -1.71 -17.79 21.41
CA ALA A 369 -0.54 -18.19 22.19
C ALA A 369 0.81 -18.03 21.49
N VAL A 370 0.88 -18.22 20.17
CA VAL A 370 2.16 -18.10 19.42
C VAL A 370 2.45 -16.65 19.03
N ILE A 371 1.41 -15.88 18.72
CA ILE A 371 1.54 -14.53 18.20
C ILE A 371 1.16 -13.48 19.24
N GLY A 372 -0.02 -13.58 19.84
CA GLY A 372 -0.58 -12.56 20.72
C GLY A 372 0.20 -12.28 22.00
N ASN A 373 0.77 -13.30 22.61
CA ASN A 373 1.51 -13.16 23.88
C ASN A 373 2.95 -12.65 23.72
N THR A 374 3.41 -12.40 22.50
CA THR A 374 4.80 -12.08 22.21
C THR A 374 4.99 -10.73 21.56
N LEU A 375 3.93 -10.10 21.10
CA LEU A 375 4.00 -8.77 20.52
C LEU A 375 3.93 -7.69 21.59
N PRO A 376 4.80 -6.67 21.53
CA PRO A 376 4.62 -5.46 22.33
C PRO A 376 3.27 -4.82 22.00
N ARG A 377 2.53 -4.38 23.02
CA ARG A 377 1.21 -3.72 22.81
C ARG A 377 1.27 -2.54 21.83
N ASN A 378 2.37 -1.81 21.80
CA ASN A 378 2.56 -0.68 20.91
C ASN A 378 2.85 -1.08 19.46
N TRP A 379 3.26 -2.32 19.23
CA TRP A 379 3.48 -2.82 17.88
C TRP A 379 2.15 -2.98 17.12
N TYR A 380 1.17 -3.52 17.82
CA TYR A 380 -0.17 -3.74 17.30
C TYR A 380 -0.82 -2.45 16.74
N ALA A 381 -0.68 -1.34 17.48
CA ALA A 381 -1.22 -0.05 17.07
C ALA A 381 -0.47 0.61 15.90
N ARG A 382 0.75 0.14 15.57
CA ARG A 382 1.60 0.77 14.56
C ARG A 382 1.64 0.07 13.22
N SER A 383 1.15 -1.14 13.14
CA SER A 383 1.24 -1.97 11.95
C SER A 383 -0.08 -2.67 11.70
N SER A 384 -1.02 -1.91 11.16
CA SER A 384 -2.35 -2.43 10.84
C SER A 384 -2.35 -3.56 9.81
N THR A 385 -1.27 -3.72 9.05
CA THR A 385 -1.15 -4.76 8.04
C THR A 385 -0.72 -6.10 8.57
N MET A 386 0.19 -6.11 9.56
CA MET A 386 0.80 -7.35 10.02
C MET A 386 0.08 -7.97 11.21
N THR A 387 -0.82 -7.22 11.83
CA THR A 387 -1.43 -7.62 13.09
C THR A 387 -2.88 -7.99 12.99
N GLN A 388 -3.51 -7.63 11.91
CA GLN A 388 -4.92 -7.88 11.75
C GLN A 388 -5.14 -9.23 11.12
N PHE A 389 -5.13 -10.24 11.95
CA PHE A 389 -5.88 -11.44 11.62
C PHE A 389 -7.35 -11.06 11.61
N PRO A 390 -8.07 -11.34 10.53
CA PRO A 390 -9.46 -10.97 10.44
C PRO A 390 -10.24 -11.48 11.65
N GLY A 391 -10.71 -10.57 12.49
CA GLY A 391 -11.54 -10.87 13.62
C GLY A 391 -10.83 -11.12 14.94
N TYR A 392 -9.52 -10.89 15.02
CA TYR A 392 -8.77 -11.07 16.25
C TYR A 392 -7.93 -9.85 16.61
N ASP A 393 -8.06 -9.36 17.81
CA ASP A 393 -7.09 -8.50 18.46
C ASP A 393 -6.00 -9.38 19.07
N LEU A 394 -4.83 -9.39 18.46
CA LEU A 394 -3.71 -10.22 18.88
C LEU A 394 -3.13 -9.81 20.26
N ALA A 395 -3.32 -8.56 20.66
CA ALA A 395 -2.82 -8.07 21.95
C ALA A 395 -3.70 -8.51 23.11
N THR A 396 -5.01 -8.65 22.90
CA THR A 396 -6.00 -8.96 23.94
C THR A 396 -6.65 -10.33 23.77
N GLY A 397 -6.43 -11.00 22.63
CA GLY A 397 -7.14 -12.23 22.28
C GLY A 397 -8.62 -12.00 21.92
N GLY A 398 -9.04 -10.75 21.78
CA GLY A 398 -10.38 -10.33 21.43
C GLY A 398 -10.59 -10.18 19.91
N GLN A 399 -11.82 -9.94 19.52
CA GLN A 399 -12.17 -9.66 18.12
C GLN A 399 -11.70 -8.25 17.74
N ASP A 400 -11.15 -8.11 16.53
CA ASP A 400 -10.78 -6.83 15.94
C ASP A 400 -12.01 -5.90 15.90
N PRO A 401 -11.90 -4.66 16.42
CA PRO A 401 -12.99 -3.69 16.40
C PRO A 401 -13.57 -3.43 15.00
N VAL A 402 -12.73 -3.50 13.97
CA VAL A 402 -13.16 -3.33 12.57
C VAL A 402 -14.10 -4.47 12.14
N ARG A 403 -14.02 -5.65 12.76
CA ARG A 403 -14.91 -6.76 12.47
C ARG A 403 -16.18 -6.79 13.33
N GLN A 404 -16.23 -6.08 14.43
CA GLN A 404 -17.48 -5.97 15.19
C GLN A 404 -18.57 -5.26 14.38
N GLU A 405 -18.20 -4.39 13.42
CA GLU A 405 -19.17 -3.84 12.45
C GLU A 405 -19.62 -4.87 11.39
N VAL A 406 -18.87 -5.94 11.20
CA VAL A 406 -19.17 -7.00 10.20
C VAL A 406 -20.19 -8.03 10.72
N VAL A 407 -20.32 -8.14 12.04
CA VAL A 407 -21.17 -9.18 12.68
C VAL A 407 -22.48 -8.60 13.24
N ARG A 408 -22.70 -7.30 13.14
CA ARG A 408 -23.95 -6.64 13.57
C ARG A 408 -24.73 -6.09 12.37
#